data_288fe0fcc64b90d0ffe5f61af39dc6ad
#
_entry.id   288fe0fcc64b90d0ffe5f61af39dc6ad
#
_cell.length_a   1.000
_cell.length_b   1.000
_cell.length_c   1.000
_cell.angle_alpha   90.00
_cell.angle_beta   90.00
_cell.angle_gamma   90.00
#
_symmetry.space_group_name_H-M   'P 1'
#
loop_
_entity.id
_entity.type
_entity.pdbx_description
1 polymer ?
#
loop_
_entity_poly.entity_id
_entity_poly.type
_entity_poly.pdbx_seq_one_letter_code
_entity_poly.pdbx_strand_id
1 'polypeptide(L)'
;DAARREAEKSGEKLAAVLVHLGKISEDDLRRTEAYVLGIPFVNLKNQKIDYAVLVLIPEPIARSHNIVAFKKSEGTLEVAMLNTDDLAAIDFIKKKTGLKILPRLTDDLSIKSALLLYQKSLRAEFGEIIQKESAALTTLPDSGADAAELKKIAEDLPVVRIVDTLLKHAVIQNASDIHIEPQEGEVAVRYRIDGILRDAMTLPRAAAAGIAARVKVLASLKLDEKRLPQDGRFKVVMEGEKVSLRVSV
;
A
#
# COMPACT_ATOMS: atom_id res chain seq x y z
N ASP A 1 30.20 -6.03 -31.84
CA ASP A 1 31.46 -5.27 -31.71
C ASP A 1 31.26 -3.78 -31.42
N ALA A 2 30.33 -3.07 -32.10
CA ALA A 2 30.08 -1.65 -31.84
C ALA A 2 29.53 -1.42 -30.40
N ALA A 3 28.55 -2.20 -29.96
CA ALA A 3 27.99 -2.10 -28.62
C ALA A 3 29.00 -2.42 -27.50
N ARG A 4 29.94 -3.34 -27.74
CA ARG A 4 31.04 -3.62 -26.78
C ARG A 4 31.97 -2.43 -26.61
N ARG A 5 32.35 -1.80 -27.72
CA ARG A 5 33.21 -0.59 -27.68
C ARG A 5 32.54 0.58 -26.99
N GLU A 6 31.20 0.71 -27.17
CA GLU A 6 30.42 1.74 -26.51
C GLU A 6 30.31 1.47 -25.00
N ALA A 7 30.09 0.22 -24.60
CA ALA A 7 30.04 -0.21 -23.19
C ALA A 7 31.40 0.02 -22.48
N GLU A 8 32.54 -0.27 -23.17
CA GLU A 8 33.88 -0.01 -22.65
C GLU A 8 34.15 1.50 -22.49
N LYS A 9 33.62 2.34 -23.38
CA LYS A 9 33.79 3.80 -23.33
C LYS A 9 32.90 4.46 -22.26
N SER A 10 31.63 4.03 -22.14
CA SER A 10 30.67 4.61 -21.21
C SER A 10 30.78 4.05 -19.79
N GLY A 11 31.44 2.89 -19.61
CA GLY A 11 31.45 2.17 -18.33
C GLY A 11 30.15 1.49 -18.00
N GLU A 12 29.17 1.47 -18.92
CA GLU A 12 27.88 0.84 -18.76
C GLU A 12 27.97 -0.67 -19.07
N LYS A 13 27.02 -1.44 -18.48
CA LYS A 13 26.90 -2.86 -18.82
C LYS A 13 26.50 -3.03 -20.29
N LEU A 14 27.12 -3.97 -21.00
CA LEU A 14 26.82 -4.28 -22.40
C LEU A 14 25.29 -4.46 -22.66
N ALA A 15 24.59 -5.08 -21.73
CA ALA A 15 23.15 -5.27 -21.79
C ALA A 15 22.37 -3.94 -21.88
N ALA A 16 22.72 -2.95 -21.05
CA ALA A 16 22.11 -1.62 -21.07
C ALA A 16 22.38 -0.90 -22.40
N VAL A 17 23.63 -0.97 -22.89
CA VAL A 17 24.00 -0.38 -24.17
C VAL A 17 23.25 -1.01 -25.35
N LEU A 18 23.05 -2.34 -25.34
CA LEU A 18 22.29 -3.03 -26.38
C LEU A 18 20.83 -2.59 -26.44
N VAL A 19 20.20 -2.38 -25.27
CA VAL A 19 18.83 -1.84 -25.18
C VAL A 19 18.81 -0.38 -25.65
N HIS A 20 19.74 0.44 -25.19
CA HIS A 20 19.82 1.86 -25.57
C HIS A 20 20.00 2.05 -27.07
N LEU A 21 20.82 1.21 -27.71
CA LEU A 21 21.01 1.18 -29.16
C LEU A 21 19.86 0.53 -29.94
N GLY A 22 18.79 0.10 -29.28
CA GLY A 22 17.63 -0.55 -29.90
C GLY A 22 17.95 -1.89 -30.57
N LYS A 23 19.07 -2.55 -30.20
CA LYS A 23 19.50 -3.85 -30.78
C LYS A 23 18.76 -5.03 -30.17
N ILE A 24 18.26 -4.88 -28.96
CA ILE A 24 17.44 -5.85 -28.23
C ILE A 24 16.40 -5.10 -27.43
N SER A 25 15.18 -5.65 -27.30
CA SER A 25 14.20 -5.08 -26.40
C SER A 25 14.55 -5.43 -24.94
N GLU A 26 14.05 -4.64 -23.98
CA GLU A 26 14.25 -4.94 -22.56
C GLU A 26 13.62 -6.30 -22.18
N ASP A 27 12.46 -6.64 -22.76
CA ASP A 27 11.80 -7.93 -22.57
C ASP A 27 12.64 -9.11 -23.08
N ASP A 28 13.22 -8.98 -24.28
CA ASP A 28 14.09 -10.02 -24.85
C ASP A 28 15.40 -10.16 -24.07
N LEU A 29 15.94 -9.03 -23.58
CA LEU A 29 17.11 -9.06 -22.70
C LEU A 29 16.81 -9.87 -21.44
N ARG A 30 15.68 -9.56 -20.76
CA ARG A 30 15.26 -10.26 -19.53
C ARG A 30 14.97 -11.74 -19.75
N ARG A 31 14.39 -12.11 -20.90
CA ARG A 31 14.20 -13.52 -21.31
C ARG A 31 15.52 -14.23 -21.51
N THR A 32 16.49 -13.55 -22.13
CA THR A 32 17.82 -14.10 -22.34
C THR A 32 18.57 -14.29 -21.01
N GLU A 33 18.49 -13.32 -20.10
CA GLU A 33 19.03 -13.44 -18.74
C GLU A 33 18.39 -14.63 -17.99
N ALA A 34 17.08 -14.77 -18.04
CA ALA A 34 16.35 -15.88 -17.44
C ALA A 34 16.82 -17.23 -17.97
N TYR A 35 17.01 -17.33 -19.30
CA TYR A 35 17.52 -18.54 -19.93
C TYR A 35 18.93 -18.88 -19.46
N VAL A 36 19.84 -17.89 -19.39
CA VAL A 36 21.21 -18.09 -18.92
C VAL A 36 21.26 -18.50 -17.45
N LEU A 37 20.40 -17.92 -16.61
CA LEU A 37 20.29 -18.22 -15.19
C LEU A 37 19.55 -19.56 -14.90
N GLY A 38 18.90 -20.15 -15.90
CA GLY A 38 18.07 -21.34 -15.72
C GLY A 38 16.81 -21.09 -14.89
N ILE A 39 16.37 -19.82 -14.79
CA ILE A 39 15.18 -19.39 -14.02
C ILE A 39 14.07 -19.02 -15.02
N PRO A 40 12.84 -19.54 -14.88
CA PRO A 40 11.77 -19.17 -15.80
C PRO A 40 11.43 -17.68 -15.75
N PHE A 41 11.19 -17.09 -16.92
CA PHE A 41 10.69 -15.72 -17.05
C PHE A 41 9.17 -15.69 -16.95
N VAL A 42 8.61 -14.67 -16.28
CA VAL A 42 7.17 -14.42 -16.21
C VAL A 42 6.86 -12.97 -16.59
N ASN A 43 5.82 -12.78 -17.40
CA ASN A 43 5.29 -11.46 -17.73
C ASN A 43 3.94 -11.28 -17.01
N LEU A 44 3.85 -10.26 -16.15
CA LEU A 44 2.67 -9.98 -15.35
C LEU A 44 1.79 -8.86 -15.93
N LYS A 45 2.14 -8.31 -17.09
CA LYS A 45 1.45 -7.20 -17.75
C LYS A 45 0.05 -7.58 -18.07
N ASN A 46 -0.89 -7.83 -17.74
CA ASN A 46 -2.26 -8.26 -18.03
C ASN A 46 -2.65 -9.58 -17.34
N GLN A 47 -1.81 -10.07 -16.46
CA GLN A 47 -2.15 -11.26 -15.68
C GLN A 47 -3.08 -10.87 -14.52
N LYS A 48 -4.19 -11.60 -14.39
CA LYS A 48 -5.01 -11.49 -13.18
C LYS A 48 -4.29 -12.20 -12.04
N ILE A 49 -3.92 -11.45 -11.03
CA ILE A 49 -3.33 -11.98 -9.80
C ILE A 49 -4.42 -11.95 -8.73
N ASP A 50 -4.61 -13.08 -8.06
CA ASP A 50 -5.51 -13.14 -6.91
C ASP A 50 -4.95 -12.27 -5.78
N TYR A 51 -5.80 -11.41 -5.25
CA TYR A 51 -5.42 -10.50 -4.15
C TYR A 51 -4.95 -11.27 -2.91
N ALA A 52 -5.58 -12.40 -2.58
CA ALA A 52 -5.17 -13.24 -1.47
C ALA A 52 -3.74 -13.79 -1.65
N VAL A 53 -3.28 -13.95 -2.89
CA VAL A 53 -1.88 -14.32 -3.20
C VAL A 53 -0.97 -13.11 -3.14
N LEU A 54 -1.42 -11.99 -3.71
CA LEU A 54 -0.65 -10.76 -3.79
C LEU A 54 -0.22 -10.25 -2.41
N VAL A 55 -1.14 -10.23 -1.44
CA VAL A 55 -0.90 -9.72 -0.07
C VAL A 55 -0.05 -10.64 0.81
N LEU A 56 0.30 -11.84 0.37
CA LEU A 56 1.28 -12.68 1.06
C LEU A 56 2.64 -11.99 1.17
N ILE A 57 2.95 -11.11 0.22
CA ILE A 57 4.08 -10.18 0.30
C ILE A 57 3.48 -8.78 0.53
N PRO A 58 3.75 -8.12 1.66
CA PRO A 58 3.27 -6.76 1.90
C PRO A 58 3.79 -5.78 0.84
N GLU A 59 2.96 -4.79 0.44
CA GLU A 59 3.33 -3.81 -0.58
C GLU A 59 4.68 -3.11 -0.31
N PRO A 60 5.04 -2.69 0.93
CA PRO A 60 6.33 -2.09 1.20
C PRO A 60 7.51 -3.01 0.83
N ILE A 61 7.41 -4.30 1.17
CA ILE A 61 8.42 -5.31 0.82
C ILE A 61 8.44 -5.54 -0.70
N ALA A 62 7.26 -5.67 -1.30
CA ALA A 62 7.13 -5.84 -2.74
C ALA A 62 7.79 -4.69 -3.50
N ARG A 63 7.65 -3.47 -3.00
CA ARG A 63 8.18 -2.24 -3.59
C ARG A 63 9.68 -2.09 -3.35
N SER A 64 10.16 -2.31 -2.13
CA SER A 64 11.58 -2.13 -1.78
C SER A 64 12.49 -3.17 -2.44
N HIS A 65 12.01 -4.41 -2.59
CA HIS A 65 12.76 -5.51 -3.18
C HIS A 65 12.39 -5.82 -4.64
N ASN A 66 11.43 -5.10 -5.22
CA ASN A 66 10.89 -5.38 -6.56
C ASN A 66 10.48 -6.85 -6.73
N ILE A 67 9.69 -7.35 -5.77
CA ILE A 67 9.24 -8.73 -5.69
C ILE A 67 7.73 -8.80 -5.49
N VAL A 68 7.04 -9.67 -6.22
CA VAL A 68 5.59 -9.82 -6.17
C VAL A 68 5.20 -11.29 -6.18
N ALA A 69 4.32 -11.69 -5.25
CA ALA A 69 3.67 -13.00 -5.30
C ALA A 69 2.56 -12.97 -6.35
N PHE A 70 2.55 -13.92 -7.28
CA PHE A 70 1.56 -13.95 -8.35
C PHE A 70 0.80 -15.27 -8.47
N LYS A 71 1.33 -16.36 -7.90
CA LYS A 71 0.66 -17.65 -7.92
C LYS A 71 1.02 -18.48 -6.70
N LYS A 72 0.00 -19.06 -6.07
CA LYS A 72 0.13 -20.00 -4.95
C LYS A 72 -0.37 -21.37 -5.39
N SER A 73 0.39 -22.39 -5.07
CA SER A 73 0.02 -23.81 -5.22
C SER A 73 0.26 -24.52 -3.89
N GLU A 74 -0.12 -25.80 -3.76
CA GLU A 74 0.10 -26.55 -2.53
C GLU A 74 1.57 -26.50 -2.08
N GLY A 75 1.81 -25.88 -0.92
CA GLY A 75 3.13 -25.75 -0.32
C GLY A 75 4.13 -24.84 -1.05
N THR A 76 3.75 -24.19 -2.15
CA THR A 76 4.65 -23.35 -2.96
C THR A 76 4.07 -21.99 -3.27
N LEU A 77 4.95 -20.98 -3.37
CA LEU A 77 4.62 -19.62 -3.78
C LEU A 77 5.55 -19.20 -4.92
N GLU A 78 4.97 -18.93 -6.10
CA GLU A 78 5.71 -18.35 -7.21
C GLU A 78 5.79 -16.83 -7.04
N VAL A 79 7.02 -16.32 -7.09
CA VAL A 79 7.32 -14.90 -6.91
C VAL A 79 8.06 -14.35 -8.11
N ALA A 80 7.58 -13.23 -8.65
CA ALA A 80 8.24 -12.50 -9.73
C ALA A 80 9.20 -11.49 -9.13
N MET A 81 10.45 -11.43 -9.60
CA MET A 81 11.53 -10.60 -9.07
C MET A 81 12.32 -9.97 -10.22
N LEU A 82 12.81 -8.75 -10.03
CA LEU A 82 13.80 -8.14 -10.93
C LEU A 82 15.22 -8.69 -10.69
N ASN A 83 15.53 -9.02 -9.43
CA ASN A 83 16.81 -9.60 -9.03
C ASN A 83 16.55 -10.90 -8.25
N THR A 84 16.85 -12.02 -8.85
CA THR A 84 16.68 -13.35 -8.25
C THR A 84 17.77 -13.73 -7.25
N ASP A 85 18.82 -12.92 -7.12
CA ASP A 85 19.91 -13.09 -6.14
C ASP A 85 19.61 -12.41 -4.80
N ASP A 86 18.44 -11.77 -4.65
CA ASP A 86 18.01 -11.21 -3.37
C ASP A 86 17.52 -12.32 -2.41
N LEU A 87 18.49 -13.08 -1.90
CA LEU A 87 18.26 -14.19 -1.00
C LEU A 87 17.64 -13.72 0.33
N ALA A 88 17.93 -12.49 0.75
CA ALA A 88 17.38 -11.93 1.98
C ALA A 88 15.86 -11.74 1.88
N ALA A 89 15.37 -11.21 0.76
CA ALA A 89 13.94 -11.08 0.51
C ALA A 89 13.25 -12.45 0.40
N ILE A 90 13.88 -13.41 -0.30
CA ILE A 90 13.38 -14.78 -0.43
C ILE A 90 13.24 -15.46 0.94
N ASP A 91 14.27 -15.39 1.78
CA ASP A 91 14.26 -15.98 3.12
C ASP A 91 13.24 -15.33 4.05
N PHE A 92 13.11 -14.00 3.98
CA PHE A 92 12.07 -13.28 4.71
C PHE A 92 10.67 -13.78 4.35
N ILE A 93 10.36 -13.85 3.04
CA ILE A 93 9.05 -14.30 2.56
C ILE A 93 8.80 -15.76 2.94
N LYS A 94 9.82 -16.62 2.81
CA LYS A 94 9.74 -18.03 3.23
C LYS A 94 9.40 -18.16 4.72
N LYS A 95 10.07 -17.41 5.58
CA LYS A 95 9.81 -17.42 7.03
C LYS A 95 8.41 -16.91 7.37
N LYS A 96 7.97 -15.86 6.68
CA LYS A 96 6.65 -15.26 6.90
C LYS A 96 5.51 -16.15 6.44
N THR A 97 5.65 -16.81 5.28
CA THR A 97 4.56 -17.58 4.66
C THR A 97 4.59 -19.06 4.99
N GLY A 98 5.73 -19.60 5.42
CA GLY A 98 5.94 -21.05 5.60
C GLY A 98 5.95 -21.84 4.28
N LEU A 99 5.93 -21.16 3.11
CA LEU A 99 5.85 -21.78 1.80
C LEU A 99 7.24 -21.91 1.15
N LYS A 100 7.38 -22.88 0.25
CA LYS A 100 8.56 -22.96 -0.63
C LYS A 100 8.46 -21.86 -1.68
N ILE A 101 9.46 -20.98 -1.74
CA ILE A 101 9.49 -19.88 -2.70
C ILE A 101 10.11 -20.37 -4.01
N LEU A 102 9.42 -20.07 -5.12
CA LEU A 102 9.87 -20.36 -6.48
C LEU A 102 10.08 -19.03 -7.20
N PRO A 103 11.33 -18.53 -7.28
CA PRO A 103 11.61 -17.28 -7.97
C PRO A 103 11.41 -17.41 -9.48
N ARG A 104 10.91 -16.33 -10.09
CA ARG A 104 10.75 -16.14 -11.52
C ARG A 104 11.32 -14.78 -11.89
N LEU A 105 12.14 -14.72 -12.92
CA LEU A 105 12.62 -13.44 -13.41
C LEU A 105 11.50 -12.69 -14.13
N THR A 106 11.45 -11.38 -13.98
CA THR A 106 10.44 -10.54 -14.64
C THR A 106 11.04 -9.21 -15.09
N ASP A 107 10.25 -8.39 -15.78
CA ASP A 107 10.60 -7.03 -16.19
C ASP A 107 10.03 -5.96 -15.24
N ASP A 108 10.59 -4.75 -15.34
CA ASP A 108 10.20 -3.61 -14.51
C ASP A 108 8.73 -3.20 -14.69
N LEU A 109 8.19 -3.30 -15.92
CA LEU A 109 6.80 -2.99 -16.21
C LEU A 109 5.84 -4.00 -15.57
N SER A 110 6.23 -5.28 -15.50
CA SER A 110 5.47 -6.31 -14.80
C SER A 110 5.38 -6.04 -13.30
N ILE A 111 6.50 -5.66 -12.65
CA ILE A 111 6.50 -5.27 -11.25
C ILE A 111 5.62 -4.03 -11.04
N LYS A 112 5.77 -2.98 -11.84
CA LYS A 112 4.94 -1.78 -11.75
C LYS A 112 3.45 -2.08 -11.92
N SER A 113 3.09 -2.93 -12.89
CA SER A 113 1.70 -3.35 -13.11
C SER A 113 1.14 -4.11 -11.91
N ALA A 114 1.91 -5.01 -11.32
CA ALA A 114 1.51 -5.75 -10.14
C ALA A 114 1.40 -4.85 -8.89
N LEU A 115 2.31 -3.88 -8.71
CA LEU A 115 2.22 -2.90 -7.63
C LEU A 115 0.97 -2.02 -7.72
N LEU A 116 0.48 -1.70 -8.92
CA LEU A 116 -0.81 -1.02 -9.09
C LEU A 116 -2.00 -1.86 -8.64
N LEU A 117 -1.89 -3.20 -8.67
CA LEU A 117 -2.96 -4.08 -8.19
C LEU A 117 -3.15 -3.99 -6.68
N TYR A 118 -2.09 -3.77 -5.89
CA TYR A 118 -2.23 -3.52 -4.45
C TYR A 118 -3.11 -2.32 -4.19
N GLN A 119 -2.89 -1.21 -4.89
CA GLN A 119 -3.67 0.02 -4.70
C GLN A 119 -5.13 -0.14 -5.16
N LYS A 120 -5.36 -0.78 -6.32
CA LYS A 120 -6.72 -1.00 -6.84
C LYS A 120 -7.55 -1.90 -5.94
N SER A 121 -6.94 -2.95 -5.44
CA SER A 121 -7.60 -3.96 -4.62
C SER A 121 -7.94 -3.42 -3.24
N LEU A 122 -7.01 -2.70 -2.61
CA LEU A 122 -7.26 -2.01 -1.35
C LEU A 122 -8.38 -0.98 -1.49
N ARG A 123 -8.37 -0.16 -2.55
CA ARG A 123 -9.46 0.78 -2.82
C ARG A 123 -10.80 0.09 -3.04
N ALA A 124 -10.83 -1.10 -3.65
CA ALA A 124 -12.08 -1.85 -3.84
C ALA A 124 -12.60 -2.40 -2.52
N GLU A 125 -11.77 -3.05 -1.71
CA GLU A 125 -12.16 -3.64 -0.43
C GLU A 125 -12.59 -2.56 0.59
N PHE A 126 -11.83 -1.46 0.64
CA PHE A 126 -12.18 -0.31 1.49
C PHE A 126 -13.34 0.50 0.91
N GLY A 127 -13.44 0.60 -0.41
CA GLY A 127 -14.54 1.30 -1.07
C GLY A 127 -15.89 0.69 -0.73
N GLU A 128 -16.01 -0.63 -0.71
CA GLU A 128 -17.25 -1.31 -0.31
C GLU A 128 -17.61 -1.05 1.16
N ILE A 129 -16.65 -1.16 2.07
CA ILE A 129 -16.87 -0.86 3.50
C ILE A 129 -17.27 0.61 3.66
N ILE A 130 -16.55 1.52 3.02
CA ILE A 130 -16.80 2.95 3.11
C ILE A 130 -18.11 3.33 2.45
N GLN A 131 -18.48 2.80 1.29
CA GLN A 131 -19.77 3.07 0.68
C GLN A 131 -20.93 2.60 1.55
N LYS A 132 -20.81 1.40 2.13
CA LYS A 132 -21.82 0.83 3.01
C LYS A 132 -21.99 1.65 4.29
N GLU A 133 -20.89 2.02 4.93
CA GLU A 133 -20.92 2.78 6.17
C GLU A 133 -21.21 4.29 5.92
N SER A 134 -20.80 4.84 4.78
CA SER A 134 -21.09 6.23 4.41
C SER A 134 -22.57 6.48 4.12
N ALA A 135 -23.31 5.49 3.62
CA ALA A 135 -24.77 5.60 3.46
C ALA A 135 -25.48 5.82 4.79
N ALA A 136 -24.93 5.29 5.89
CA ALA A 136 -25.43 5.50 7.25
C ALA A 136 -25.04 6.87 7.84
N LEU A 137 -23.99 7.52 7.30
CA LEU A 137 -23.50 8.83 7.80
C LEU A 137 -24.26 10.05 7.25
N THR A 138 -25.09 9.88 6.23
CA THR A 138 -25.85 10.98 5.60
C THR A 138 -26.86 11.66 6.55
N THR A 139 -27.04 11.15 7.74
CA THR A 139 -27.97 11.68 8.75
C THR A 139 -27.29 12.49 9.86
N LEU A 140 -25.96 12.66 9.82
CA LEU A 140 -25.25 13.39 10.89
C LEU A 140 -25.30 14.91 10.67
N PRO A 141 -25.65 15.71 11.71
CA PRO A 141 -25.70 17.17 11.60
C PRO A 141 -24.28 17.75 11.36
N ASP A 142 -24.16 18.58 10.34
CA ASP A 142 -22.87 19.17 9.90
C ASP A 142 -22.38 20.32 10.82
N SER A 143 -23.23 20.85 11.67
CA SER A 143 -22.88 21.96 12.57
C SER A 143 -23.81 22.04 13.79
N GLY A 144 -23.21 22.34 14.95
CA GLY A 144 -23.95 22.66 16.17
C GLY A 144 -24.05 21.54 17.22
N ALA A 145 -23.52 20.35 16.94
CA ALA A 145 -23.53 19.24 17.91
C ALA A 145 -22.73 19.62 19.17
N ASP A 146 -23.32 19.35 20.34
CA ASP A 146 -22.65 19.50 21.63
C ASP A 146 -21.64 18.35 21.91
N ALA A 147 -20.90 18.42 23.02
CA ALA A 147 -19.89 17.42 23.35
C ALA A 147 -20.49 16.03 23.56
N ALA A 148 -21.73 15.91 24.06
CA ALA A 148 -22.42 14.65 24.30
C ALA A 148 -22.86 14.02 22.97
N GLU A 149 -23.38 14.81 22.04
CA GLU A 149 -23.73 14.36 20.69
C GLU A 149 -22.48 13.95 19.91
N LEU A 150 -21.39 14.73 19.97
CA LEU A 150 -20.10 14.39 19.33
C LEU A 150 -19.52 13.09 19.88
N LYS A 151 -19.65 12.84 21.18
CA LYS A 151 -19.23 11.58 21.78
C LYS A 151 -20.04 10.40 21.24
N LYS A 152 -21.37 10.57 21.16
CA LYS A 152 -22.26 9.55 20.59
C LYS A 152 -21.92 9.25 19.13
N ILE A 153 -21.68 10.28 18.33
CA ILE A 153 -21.23 10.15 16.94
C ILE A 153 -19.88 9.44 16.86
N ALA A 154 -18.94 9.77 17.74
CA ALA A 154 -17.60 9.15 17.77
C ALA A 154 -17.63 7.65 18.15
N GLU A 155 -18.66 7.23 18.86
CA GLU A 155 -18.89 5.84 19.27
C GLU A 155 -19.82 5.09 18.30
N ASP A 156 -20.38 5.79 17.30
CA ASP A 156 -21.24 5.19 16.28
C ASP A 156 -20.47 4.19 15.42
N LEU A 157 -21.08 3.03 15.21
CA LEU A 157 -20.43 1.87 14.60
C LEU A 157 -19.81 2.17 13.22
N PRO A 158 -20.48 2.89 12.29
CA PRO A 158 -19.91 3.29 11.02
C PRO A 158 -18.63 4.11 11.17
N VAL A 159 -18.63 5.12 12.04
CA VAL A 159 -17.46 6.01 12.27
C VAL A 159 -16.29 5.22 12.84
N VAL A 160 -16.56 4.35 13.82
CA VAL A 160 -15.56 3.47 14.43
C VAL A 160 -14.91 2.60 13.35
N ARG A 161 -15.73 1.95 12.51
CA ARG A 161 -15.24 1.08 11.43
C ARG A 161 -14.41 1.83 10.41
N ILE A 162 -14.82 3.05 10.02
CA ILE A 162 -14.05 3.88 9.09
C ILE A 162 -12.67 4.18 9.67
N VAL A 163 -12.60 4.67 10.91
CA VAL A 163 -11.33 5.02 11.55
C VAL A 163 -10.43 3.79 11.75
N ASP A 164 -10.98 2.70 12.24
CA ASP A 164 -10.24 1.45 12.42
C ASP A 164 -9.69 0.92 11.08
N THR A 165 -10.48 1.04 10.02
CA THR A 165 -10.10 0.68 8.65
C THR A 165 -8.97 1.56 8.13
N LEU A 166 -9.04 2.87 8.33
CA LEU A 166 -7.97 3.82 7.96
C LEU A 166 -6.66 3.49 8.68
N LEU A 167 -6.73 3.23 9.98
CA LEU A 167 -5.57 2.90 10.80
C LEU A 167 -4.97 1.55 10.37
N LYS A 168 -5.80 0.53 10.20
CA LYS A 168 -5.36 -0.79 9.73
C LYS A 168 -4.67 -0.71 8.38
N HIS A 169 -5.26 0.02 7.44
CA HIS A 169 -4.68 0.22 6.11
C HIS A 169 -3.34 0.95 6.17
N ALA A 170 -3.23 2.00 6.99
CA ALA A 170 -1.98 2.73 7.17
C ALA A 170 -0.86 1.83 7.73
N VAL A 171 -1.18 0.97 8.71
CA VAL A 171 -0.23 0.01 9.28
C VAL A 171 0.22 -1.02 8.23
N ILE A 172 -0.71 -1.59 7.46
CA ILE A 172 -0.40 -2.54 6.38
C ILE A 172 0.51 -1.89 5.32
N GLN A 173 0.27 -0.60 5.01
CA GLN A 173 1.07 0.17 4.05
C GLN A 173 2.40 0.69 4.63
N ASN A 174 2.68 0.41 5.90
CA ASN A 174 3.84 0.92 6.63
C ASN A 174 3.95 2.46 6.52
N ALA A 175 2.81 3.15 6.62
CA ALA A 175 2.75 4.59 6.54
C ALA A 175 3.34 5.23 7.80
N SER A 176 4.14 6.27 7.64
CA SER A 176 4.67 7.07 8.75
C SER A 176 3.66 8.10 9.26
N ASP A 177 2.77 8.59 8.37
CA ASP A 177 1.77 9.61 8.69
C ASP A 177 0.45 9.32 7.99
N ILE A 178 -0.65 9.73 8.64
CA ILE A 178 -2.00 9.75 8.10
C ILE A 178 -2.48 11.19 8.10
N HIS A 179 -2.82 11.72 6.95
CA HIS A 179 -3.42 13.03 6.78
C HIS A 179 -4.90 12.86 6.45
N ILE A 180 -5.77 13.49 7.22
CA ILE A 180 -7.22 13.50 7.01
C ILE A 180 -7.63 14.95 6.85
N GLU A 181 -7.96 15.35 5.63
CA GLU A 181 -8.12 16.75 5.24
C GLU A 181 -9.54 16.99 4.72
N PRO A 182 -10.42 17.63 5.52
CA PRO A 182 -11.72 18.05 5.04
C PRO A 182 -11.57 19.11 3.94
N GLN A 183 -12.23 18.86 2.80
CA GLN A 183 -12.34 19.76 1.66
C GLN A 183 -13.80 20.20 1.48
N GLU A 184 -14.11 21.05 0.49
CA GLU A 184 -15.48 21.54 0.26
C GLU A 184 -16.50 20.41 0.04
N GLY A 185 -16.18 19.42 -0.80
CA GLY A 185 -17.09 18.35 -1.19
C GLY A 185 -16.81 16.99 -0.54
N GLU A 186 -15.60 16.80 -0.02
CA GLU A 186 -15.14 15.49 0.43
C GLU A 186 -14.11 15.60 1.57
N VAL A 187 -13.68 14.46 2.10
CA VAL A 187 -12.54 14.37 3.00
C VAL A 187 -11.45 13.58 2.28
N ALA A 188 -10.34 14.23 2.00
CA ALA A 188 -9.18 13.57 1.43
C ALA A 188 -8.37 12.87 2.53
N VAL A 189 -8.04 11.59 2.31
CA VAL A 189 -7.14 10.82 3.17
C VAL A 189 -5.87 10.52 2.41
N ARG A 190 -4.73 10.92 2.98
CA ARG A 190 -3.41 10.69 2.39
C ARG A 190 -2.50 10.00 3.38
N TYR A 191 -1.64 9.13 2.89
CA TYR A 191 -0.61 8.46 3.68
C TYR A 191 0.77 8.90 3.23
N ARG A 192 1.67 9.10 4.18
CA ARG A 192 3.09 9.23 3.86
C ARG A 192 3.71 7.84 3.88
N ILE A 193 4.20 7.38 2.73
CA ILE A 193 4.86 6.09 2.54
C ILE A 193 6.21 6.37 1.91
N ASP A 194 7.29 5.88 2.52
CA ASP A 194 8.68 6.12 2.09
C ASP A 194 8.99 7.63 1.89
N GLY A 195 8.50 8.48 2.80
CA GLY A 195 8.69 9.93 2.76
C GLY A 195 7.77 10.68 1.79
N ILE A 196 7.03 9.98 0.91
CA ILE A 196 6.17 10.57 -0.12
C ILE A 196 4.71 10.51 0.31
N LEU A 197 4.02 11.66 0.26
CA LEU A 197 2.59 11.76 0.52
C LEU A 197 1.81 11.22 -0.70
N ARG A 198 0.93 10.25 -0.47
CA ARG A 198 0.13 9.59 -1.51
C ARG A 198 -1.34 9.63 -1.16
N ASP A 199 -2.20 9.86 -2.15
CA ASP A 199 -3.64 9.76 -1.99
C ASP A 199 -4.03 8.31 -1.71
N ALA A 200 -4.67 8.09 -0.56
CA ALA A 200 -5.16 6.78 -0.15
C ALA A 200 -6.61 6.60 -0.58
N MET A 201 -7.50 7.52 -0.17
CA MET A 201 -8.92 7.47 -0.50
C MET A 201 -9.59 8.81 -0.27
N THR A 202 -10.83 8.93 -0.73
CA THR A 202 -11.74 10.04 -0.42
C THR A 202 -12.96 9.50 0.32
N LEU A 203 -13.48 10.30 1.25
CA LEU A 203 -14.66 9.99 2.05
C LEU A 203 -15.70 11.09 1.85
N PRO A 204 -17.00 10.80 2.01
CA PRO A 204 -18.02 11.85 1.99
C PRO A 204 -17.75 12.93 3.03
N ARG A 205 -18.08 14.17 2.72
CA ARG A 205 -17.94 15.30 3.63
C ARG A 205 -18.62 15.07 4.99
N ALA A 206 -19.76 14.38 5.00
CA ALA A 206 -20.49 14.03 6.21
C ALA A 206 -19.67 13.20 7.22
N ALA A 207 -18.63 12.50 6.77
CA ALA A 207 -17.76 11.71 7.65
C ALA A 207 -16.79 12.58 8.48
N ALA A 208 -16.52 13.82 8.08
CA ALA A 208 -15.49 14.67 8.66
C ALA A 208 -15.64 14.86 10.18
N ALA A 209 -16.83 15.28 10.61
CA ALA A 209 -17.12 15.54 12.03
C ALA A 209 -16.99 14.29 12.88
N GLY A 210 -17.52 13.16 12.40
CA GLY A 210 -17.44 11.87 13.08
C GLY A 210 -16.01 11.37 13.22
N ILE A 211 -15.22 11.43 12.15
CA ILE A 211 -13.82 11.01 12.16
C ILE A 211 -13.00 11.88 13.13
N ALA A 212 -13.16 13.20 13.08
CA ALA A 212 -12.47 14.10 13.99
C ALA A 212 -12.85 13.82 15.45
N ALA A 213 -14.14 13.63 15.74
CA ALA A 213 -14.61 13.28 17.07
C ALA A 213 -14.05 11.92 17.54
N ARG A 214 -14.04 10.89 16.67
CA ARG A 214 -13.47 9.58 17.00
C ARG A 214 -11.97 9.65 17.31
N VAL A 215 -11.21 10.36 16.50
CA VAL A 215 -9.78 10.57 16.72
C VAL A 215 -9.53 11.32 18.02
N LYS A 216 -10.31 12.35 18.33
CA LYS A 216 -10.26 13.06 19.61
C LYS A 216 -10.56 12.16 20.82
N VAL A 217 -11.57 11.30 20.71
CA VAL A 217 -11.90 10.31 21.77
C VAL A 217 -10.74 9.36 21.99
N LEU A 218 -10.18 8.79 20.91
CA LEU A 218 -9.04 7.88 21.01
C LEU A 218 -7.79 8.53 21.64
N ALA A 219 -7.56 9.82 21.36
CA ALA A 219 -6.42 10.58 21.86
C ALA A 219 -6.71 11.31 23.17
N SER A 220 -7.91 11.15 23.77
CA SER A 220 -8.38 11.84 24.99
C SER A 220 -8.33 13.36 24.88
N LEU A 221 -8.68 13.89 23.70
CA LEU A 221 -8.75 15.32 23.41
C LEU A 221 -10.15 15.88 23.71
N LYS A 222 -10.28 17.21 23.86
CA LYS A 222 -11.55 17.87 24.12
C LYS A 222 -12.41 17.89 22.86
N LEU A 223 -13.65 17.41 22.97
CA LEU A 223 -14.61 17.36 21.86
C LEU A 223 -15.24 18.71 21.55
N ASP A 224 -15.44 19.53 22.59
CA ASP A 224 -16.07 20.85 22.54
C ASP A 224 -15.16 21.94 21.96
N GLU A 225 -13.86 21.76 22.01
CA GLU A 225 -12.90 22.69 21.41
C GLU A 225 -12.71 22.41 19.91
N LYS A 226 -13.16 23.36 19.08
CA LYS A 226 -13.11 23.25 17.60
C LYS A 226 -12.18 24.29 16.94
N ARG A 227 -11.65 25.23 17.70
CA ARG A 227 -10.89 26.37 17.16
C ARG A 227 -9.40 26.30 17.45
N LEU A 228 -9.02 25.71 18.58
CA LEU A 228 -7.63 25.63 18.99
C LEU A 228 -7.03 24.28 18.63
N PRO A 229 -5.78 24.25 18.13
CA PRO A 229 -5.06 23.02 17.89
C PRO A 229 -4.93 22.20 19.17
N GLN A 230 -5.09 20.89 19.04
CA GLN A 230 -4.95 19.95 20.14
C GLN A 230 -4.00 18.83 19.75
N ASP A 231 -3.08 18.50 20.63
CA ASP A 231 -2.14 17.38 20.47
C ASP A 231 -2.44 16.28 21.48
N GLY A 232 -2.35 15.04 21.02
CA GLY A 232 -2.56 13.87 21.86
C GLY A 232 -1.79 12.66 21.36
N ARG A 233 -2.00 11.56 22.05
CA ARG A 233 -1.42 10.27 21.66
C ARG A 233 -2.33 9.12 22.08
N PHE A 234 -2.36 8.07 21.28
CA PHE A 234 -3.03 6.84 21.67
C PHE A 234 -2.29 5.61 21.12
N LYS A 235 -2.68 4.45 21.57
CA LYS A 235 -2.10 3.17 21.14
C LYS A 235 -3.20 2.27 20.62
N VAL A 236 -2.91 1.57 19.54
CA VAL A 236 -3.78 0.53 18.98
C VAL A 236 -3.00 -0.77 18.87
N VAL A 237 -3.73 -1.88 18.90
CA VAL A 237 -3.15 -3.21 18.59
C VAL A 237 -3.73 -3.64 17.26
N MET A 238 -2.88 -3.78 16.25
CA MET A 238 -3.27 -4.18 14.90
C MET A 238 -2.33 -5.26 14.39
N GLU A 239 -2.89 -6.30 13.80
CA GLU A 239 -2.12 -7.46 13.27
C GLU A 239 -1.16 -8.06 14.31
N GLY A 240 -1.50 -7.96 15.61
CA GLY A 240 -0.65 -8.44 16.71
C GLY A 240 0.44 -7.46 17.17
N GLU A 241 0.60 -6.34 16.49
CA GLU A 241 1.59 -5.31 16.84
C GLU A 241 0.96 -4.14 17.60
N LYS A 242 1.71 -3.58 18.56
CA LYS A 242 1.32 -2.37 19.29
C LYS A 242 1.87 -1.14 18.56
N VAL A 243 0.97 -0.36 17.97
CA VAL A 243 1.32 0.87 17.26
C VAL A 243 0.96 2.07 18.14
N SER A 244 1.91 3.01 18.32
CA SER A 244 1.69 4.28 19.03
C SER A 244 1.54 5.39 18.01
N LEU A 245 0.46 6.17 18.11
CA LEU A 245 0.19 7.29 17.24
C LEU A 245 0.25 8.61 18.04
N ARG A 246 0.88 9.62 17.43
CA ARG A 246 0.77 11.02 17.83
C ARG A 246 -0.29 11.66 16.94
N VAL A 247 -1.14 12.47 17.55
CA VAL A 247 -2.28 13.11 16.87
C VAL A 247 -2.20 14.61 17.07
N SER A 248 -2.46 15.35 15.99
CA SER A 248 -2.71 16.78 16.01
C SER A 248 -4.03 17.05 15.26
N VAL A 249 -4.94 17.75 15.90
CA VAL A 249 -6.29 18.06 15.36
C VAL A 249 -6.52 19.57 15.43
#